data_76e6100058ffd1d59e6c9da9ced5682c
#
_entry.id   76e6100058ffd1d59e6c9da9ced5682c
#
_cell.length_a   1.000
_cell.length_b   1.000
_cell.length_c   1.000
_cell.angle_alpha   90.00
_cell.angle_beta   90.00
_cell.angle_gamma   90.00
#
_symmetry.space_group_name_H-M   'P 1'
#
loop_
_entity.id
_entity.type
_entity.pdbx_description
1 polymer ?
#
loop_
_entity_poly.entity_id
_entity_poly.type
_entity_poly.pdbx_seq_one_letter_code
_entity_poly.pdbx_strand_id
1 'polypeptide(L)'
;TILGEIQIGTTGDDIFESKRHLFLTIDWGGNDTYLNAASSRPPAYPLGITIDLKGDDIYTGNGSAGTGIQGYGFLTDSDGNDRYEAEELGQGCGVFGVGAILDAGGDDIYQSLTLAQGSGQFGLGLLIDRRGNDTYSTYRLSQGYGFTKGCGLLMDCHGDDHYIANDTDIRFPSSQTAEHNGNLCQGAGAGLRGDLWHGHSLGGGIGMLIDAQGDDCYQGGIFVQGVAYWYAVGMLVDGAGNDLYEGVWYTQGAG
;
A
#
# COMPACT_ATOMS: atom_id res chain seq x y z
N THR A 1 4.26 -28.21 -0.34
CA THR A 1 3.10 -28.58 -1.17
C THR A 1 3.36 -28.22 -2.65
N ILE A 2 2.43 -28.54 -3.54
CA ILE A 2 2.46 -28.08 -4.93
C ILE A 2 2.27 -26.55 -5.03
N LEU A 3 1.66 -25.94 -4.04
CA LEU A 3 1.42 -24.48 -3.95
C LEU A 3 2.59 -23.72 -3.29
N GLY A 4 3.53 -24.40 -2.68
CA GLY A 4 4.64 -23.79 -1.96
C GLY A 4 4.93 -24.45 -0.61
N GLU A 5 5.69 -23.75 0.22
CA GLU A 5 6.01 -24.16 1.58
C GLU A 5 4.93 -23.67 2.56
N ILE A 6 4.74 -24.44 3.63
CA ILE A 6 3.96 -24.04 4.79
C ILE A 6 4.94 -23.91 5.95
N GLN A 7 4.91 -22.77 6.61
CA GLN A 7 5.68 -22.54 7.84
C GLN A 7 4.71 -22.21 8.98
N ILE A 8 4.96 -22.80 10.12
CA ILE A 8 4.19 -22.54 11.36
C ILE A 8 5.21 -22.14 12.40
N GLY A 9 5.07 -20.95 12.90
CA GLY A 9 5.93 -20.38 13.91
C GLY A 9 5.52 -20.77 15.34
N THR A 10 6.15 -20.13 16.27
CA THR A 10 6.02 -20.42 17.69
C THR A 10 5.35 -19.25 18.44
N THR A 11 5.61 -19.09 19.71
CA THR A 11 5.24 -17.92 20.51
C THR A 11 6.49 -17.09 20.88
N GLY A 12 7.58 -17.28 20.19
CA GLY A 12 8.83 -16.57 20.39
C GLY A 12 9.40 -16.18 19.04
N ASP A 13 10.37 -15.30 19.04
CA ASP A 13 10.90 -14.64 17.84
C ASP A 13 11.37 -15.64 16.78
N ASP A 14 10.73 -15.61 15.62
CA ASP A 14 10.98 -16.49 14.48
C ASP A 14 11.46 -15.70 13.24
N ILE A 15 12.05 -16.38 12.27
CA ILE A 15 12.40 -15.80 10.97
C ILE A 15 11.76 -16.63 9.86
N PHE A 16 10.82 -16.04 9.15
CA PHE A 16 10.12 -16.66 8.03
C PHE A 16 10.79 -16.29 6.72
N GLU A 17 11.58 -17.21 6.20
CA GLU A 17 12.26 -17.10 4.92
C GLU A 17 12.12 -18.39 4.11
N SER A 18 11.93 -18.29 2.81
CA SER A 18 11.94 -19.44 1.92
C SER A 18 12.70 -19.18 0.63
N LYS A 19 13.51 -20.17 0.22
CA LYS A 19 14.16 -20.16 -1.10
C LYS A 19 13.19 -20.46 -2.24
N ARG A 20 12.00 -20.97 -1.95
CA ARG A 20 10.98 -21.29 -2.94
C ARG A 20 9.87 -20.24 -2.90
N HIS A 21 8.83 -20.51 -2.18
CA HIS A 21 7.66 -19.65 -2.02
C HIS A 21 6.93 -20.05 -0.76
N LEU A 22 6.65 -19.08 0.10
CA LEU A 22 5.79 -19.26 1.26
C LEU A 22 4.32 -19.20 0.81
N PHE A 23 3.70 -20.35 0.77
CA PHE A 23 2.28 -20.46 0.44
C PHE A 23 1.41 -20.07 1.63
N LEU A 24 1.76 -20.56 2.82
CA LEU A 24 1.06 -20.28 4.06
C LEU A 24 2.05 -20.15 5.20
N THR A 25 1.98 -19.03 5.89
CA THR A 25 2.68 -18.80 7.14
C THR A 25 1.65 -18.55 8.23
N ILE A 26 1.80 -19.18 9.38
CA ILE A 26 0.97 -18.93 10.57
C ILE A 26 1.92 -18.77 11.73
N ASP A 27 1.86 -17.65 12.42
CA ASP A 27 2.56 -17.43 13.67
C ASP A 27 1.60 -17.22 14.84
N TRP A 28 2.08 -17.59 16.04
CA TRP A 28 1.30 -17.52 17.27
C TRP A 28 1.72 -16.34 18.14
N GLY A 29 2.83 -15.68 17.82
CA GLY A 29 3.37 -14.50 18.49
C GLY A 29 4.85 -14.59 18.76
N GLY A 30 5.46 -13.49 19.01
CA GLY A 30 6.89 -13.25 19.08
C GLY A 30 7.17 -11.96 18.34
N ASN A 31 8.39 -11.48 18.32
CA ASN A 31 8.77 -10.37 17.46
C ASN A 31 9.49 -10.93 16.25
N ASP A 32 8.78 -11.09 15.16
CA ASP A 32 9.15 -11.93 14.06
C ASP A 32 9.71 -11.15 12.87
N THR A 33 10.36 -11.85 11.97
CA THR A 33 10.83 -11.27 10.70
C THR A 33 10.33 -12.07 9.51
N TYR A 34 9.55 -11.41 8.67
CA TYR A 34 8.94 -11.97 7.48
C TYR A 34 9.64 -11.48 6.21
N LEU A 35 10.41 -12.36 5.56
CA LEU A 35 11.11 -12.04 4.32
C LEU A 35 10.32 -12.50 3.11
N ASN A 36 9.77 -11.56 2.33
CA ASN A 36 8.95 -11.81 1.15
C ASN A 36 7.70 -12.68 1.41
N ALA A 37 7.08 -12.53 2.57
CA ALA A 37 5.90 -13.28 2.95
C ALA A 37 4.60 -12.73 2.32
N ALA A 38 3.55 -13.54 2.34
CA ALA A 38 2.20 -13.19 1.85
C ALA A 38 2.18 -12.64 0.41
N SER A 39 3.01 -13.18 -0.48
CA SER A 39 3.10 -12.70 -1.86
C SER A 39 2.79 -13.80 -2.87
N SER A 40 2.24 -13.43 -4.02
CA SER A 40 2.17 -14.35 -5.16
C SER A 40 3.43 -14.28 -6.00
N ARG A 41 3.86 -15.42 -6.56
CA ARG A 41 5.01 -15.52 -7.49
C ARG A 41 4.60 -16.28 -8.76
N PRO A 42 3.91 -15.61 -9.68
CA PRO A 42 3.46 -16.26 -10.92
C PRO A 42 4.63 -16.64 -11.83
N PRO A 43 4.46 -17.62 -12.73
CA PRO A 43 3.23 -18.40 -12.92
C PRO A 43 3.09 -19.59 -11.98
N ALA A 44 4.13 -19.92 -11.21
CA ALA A 44 4.19 -21.18 -10.46
C ALA A 44 3.41 -21.14 -9.13
N TYR A 45 3.39 -19.97 -8.49
CA TYR A 45 2.86 -19.79 -7.13
C TYR A 45 1.88 -18.62 -7.07
N PRO A 46 0.61 -18.86 -7.39
CA PRO A 46 -0.37 -17.78 -7.51
C PRO A 46 -0.96 -17.29 -6.18
N LEU A 47 -0.61 -17.90 -5.05
CA LEU A 47 -1.21 -17.61 -3.75
C LEU A 47 -0.16 -17.60 -2.64
N GLY A 48 -0.17 -16.54 -1.83
CA GLY A 48 0.59 -16.43 -0.58
C GLY A 48 -0.32 -15.90 0.53
N ILE A 49 -0.27 -16.53 1.70
CA ILE A 49 -1.07 -16.16 2.88
C ILE A 49 -0.15 -16.12 4.09
N THR A 50 -0.25 -15.06 4.87
CA THR A 50 0.39 -14.94 6.20
C THR A 50 -0.66 -14.55 7.22
N ILE A 51 -0.64 -15.21 8.35
CA ILE A 51 -1.47 -14.95 9.51
C ILE A 51 -0.54 -14.82 10.70
N ASP A 52 -0.45 -13.62 11.25
CA ASP A 52 0.20 -13.34 12.50
C ASP A 52 -0.84 -13.04 13.58
N LEU A 53 -0.56 -13.45 14.81
CA LEU A 53 -1.47 -13.22 15.91
C LEU A 53 -0.96 -12.21 16.91
N LYS A 54 0.35 -11.99 17.03
CA LYS A 54 0.93 -11.06 18.02
C LYS A 54 2.41 -10.84 17.83
N GLY A 55 2.85 -9.64 18.08
CA GLY A 55 4.24 -9.31 18.21
C GLY A 55 4.56 -7.97 17.55
N ASP A 56 5.71 -7.41 17.86
CA ASP A 56 6.20 -6.25 17.10
C ASP A 56 7.05 -6.77 15.94
N ASP A 57 6.47 -6.85 14.76
CA ASP A 57 6.99 -7.63 13.64
C ASP A 57 7.63 -6.79 12.54
N ILE A 58 8.45 -7.43 11.71
CA ILE A 58 9.08 -6.81 10.56
C ILE A 58 8.70 -7.57 9.29
N TYR A 59 7.91 -6.94 8.44
CA TYR A 59 7.55 -7.43 7.11
C TYR A 59 8.37 -6.71 6.05
N THR A 60 9.32 -7.41 5.41
CA THR A 60 10.23 -6.77 4.47
C THR A 60 10.39 -7.52 3.15
N GLY A 61 10.67 -6.77 2.09
CA GLY A 61 10.94 -7.28 0.75
C GLY A 61 10.05 -6.70 -0.34
N ASN A 62 10.55 -6.70 -1.56
CA ASN A 62 9.78 -6.26 -2.73
C ASN A 62 8.80 -7.33 -3.19
N GLY A 63 7.58 -6.95 -3.49
CA GLY A 63 6.51 -7.89 -3.79
C GLY A 63 6.08 -8.72 -2.59
N SER A 64 6.16 -8.14 -1.38
CA SER A 64 5.84 -8.81 -0.10
C SER A 64 4.65 -8.15 0.59
N ALA A 65 4.36 -8.62 1.80
CA ALA A 65 3.32 -8.09 2.67
C ALA A 65 1.97 -7.93 1.94
N GLY A 66 1.31 -9.06 1.68
CA GLY A 66 -0.02 -9.08 1.08
C GLY A 66 -0.05 -8.72 -0.42
N THR A 67 1.04 -8.86 -1.17
CA THR A 67 1.10 -8.43 -2.58
C THR A 67 0.60 -9.50 -3.55
N GLY A 68 -0.32 -9.11 -4.43
CA GLY A 68 -0.86 -9.96 -5.50
C GLY A 68 -0.41 -9.53 -6.89
N ILE A 69 0.61 -10.20 -7.47
CA ILE A 69 1.04 -10.01 -8.86
C ILE A 69 0.58 -11.19 -9.69
N GLN A 70 -0.36 -10.98 -10.62
CA GLN A 70 -1.00 -12.06 -11.38
C GLN A 70 -1.47 -13.24 -10.50
N GLY A 71 -1.90 -12.91 -9.26
CA GLY A 71 -2.25 -13.88 -8.24
C GLY A 71 -2.84 -13.21 -7.02
N TYR A 72 -2.73 -13.86 -5.86
CA TYR A 72 -3.36 -13.44 -4.62
C TYR A 72 -2.31 -13.41 -3.49
N GLY A 73 -2.22 -12.29 -2.79
CA GLY A 73 -1.42 -12.13 -1.58
C GLY A 73 -2.31 -11.62 -0.45
N PHE A 74 -2.32 -12.32 0.68
CA PHE A 74 -3.11 -11.95 1.85
C PHE A 74 -2.26 -12.01 3.10
N LEU A 75 -2.24 -10.91 3.84
CA LEU A 75 -1.63 -10.82 5.16
C LEU A 75 -2.69 -10.35 6.15
N THR A 76 -2.75 -10.98 7.29
CA THR A 76 -3.47 -10.47 8.45
C THR A 76 -2.53 -10.49 9.64
N ASP A 77 -2.44 -9.33 10.29
CA ASP A 77 -1.81 -9.13 11.57
C ASP A 77 -2.88 -8.82 12.62
N SER A 78 -2.68 -9.25 13.85
CA SER A 78 -3.72 -9.12 14.86
C SER A 78 -3.37 -8.21 16.03
N ASP A 79 -2.09 -7.99 16.32
CA ASP A 79 -1.67 -7.16 17.47
C ASP A 79 -0.15 -6.94 17.49
N GLY A 80 0.31 -5.70 17.49
CA GLY A 80 1.73 -5.38 17.55
C GLY A 80 2.03 -3.98 17.02
N ASN A 81 3.21 -3.45 17.27
CA ASN A 81 3.67 -2.25 16.60
C ASN A 81 4.61 -2.66 15.47
N ASP A 82 4.08 -2.75 14.30
CA ASP A 82 4.69 -3.45 13.18
C ASP A 82 5.42 -2.53 12.22
N ARG A 83 6.30 -3.13 11.45
CA ARG A 83 7.07 -2.43 10.45
C ARG A 83 6.96 -3.10 9.09
N TYR A 84 6.29 -2.45 8.18
CA TYR A 84 6.11 -2.88 6.79
C TYR A 84 7.04 -2.12 5.87
N GLU A 85 8.03 -2.78 5.28
CA GLU A 85 9.04 -2.17 4.42
C GLU A 85 9.05 -2.76 3.01
N ALA A 86 8.92 -1.92 2.01
CA ALA A 86 9.08 -2.31 0.61
C ALA A 86 9.64 -1.15 -0.23
N GLU A 87 10.54 -1.41 -1.14
CA GLU A 87 10.86 -0.40 -2.16
C GLU A 87 9.74 -0.32 -3.20
N GLU A 88 9.34 -1.45 -3.75
CA GLU A 88 8.33 -1.53 -4.80
C GLU A 88 7.40 -2.72 -4.59
N LEU A 89 6.14 -2.57 -5.01
CA LEU A 89 5.16 -3.65 -5.06
C LEU A 89 5.01 -4.36 -3.70
N GLY A 90 4.60 -3.61 -2.69
CA GLY A 90 4.42 -4.14 -1.33
C GLY A 90 3.10 -3.72 -0.72
N GLN A 91 2.87 -4.16 0.51
CA GLN A 91 1.85 -3.62 1.40
C GLN A 91 0.43 -3.61 0.79
N GLY A 92 -0.05 -4.80 0.43
CA GLY A 92 -1.39 -4.96 -0.12
C GLY A 92 -1.54 -4.52 -1.58
N CYS A 93 -0.46 -4.38 -2.34
CA CYS A 93 -0.52 -4.00 -3.75
C CYS A 93 -1.10 -5.10 -4.63
N GLY A 94 -1.96 -4.74 -5.60
CA GLY A 94 -2.53 -5.65 -6.60
C GLY A 94 -2.18 -5.26 -8.03
N VAL A 95 -1.40 -6.10 -8.74
CA VAL A 95 -1.03 -5.90 -10.14
C VAL A 95 -1.49 -7.10 -10.98
N PHE A 96 -2.50 -6.91 -11.81
CA PHE A 96 -3.21 -8.02 -12.49
C PHE A 96 -3.64 -9.13 -11.51
N GLY A 97 -3.85 -8.77 -10.23
CA GLY A 97 -4.12 -9.69 -9.14
C GLY A 97 -4.83 -9.00 -7.98
N VAL A 98 -4.85 -9.66 -6.84
CA VAL A 98 -5.41 -9.11 -5.60
C VAL A 98 -4.35 -9.15 -4.51
N GLY A 99 -4.03 -7.99 -3.96
CA GLY A 99 -3.22 -7.86 -2.76
C GLY A 99 -4.05 -7.32 -1.61
N ALA A 100 -3.83 -7.84 -0.41
CA ALA A 100 -4.52 -7.33 0.78
C ALA A 100 -3.69 -7.48 2.05
N ILE A 101 -3.74 -6.42 2.87
CA ILE A 101 -3.36 -6.44 4.28
C ILE A 101 -4.60 -6.10 5.10
N LEU A 102 -4.75 -6.80 6.20
CA LEU A 102 -5.63 -6.46 7.29
C LEU A 102 -4.79 -6.43 8.56
N ASP A 103 -4.54 -5.25 9.07
CA ASP A 103 -3.97 -5.01 10.37
C ASP A 103 -5.09 -4.76 11.39
N ALA A 104 -4.95 -5.27 12.58
CA ALA A 104 -6.00 -5.12 13.59
C ALA A 104 -5.60 -4.17 14.73
N GLY A 105 -4.35 -3.73 14.77
CA GLY A 105 -3.93 -2.62 15.63
C GLY A 105 -2.55 -2.71 16.20
N GLY A 106 -2.03 -1.57 16.45
CA GLY A 106 -0.68 -1.24 16.89
C GLY A 106 -0.37 0.18 16.42
N ASP A 107 0.73 0.77 16.85
CA ASP A 107 1.23 2.00 16.25
C ASP A 107 2.24 1.60 15.14
N ASP A 108 1.79 1.54 13.89
CA ASP A 108 2.49 0.88 12.80
C ASP A 108 3.25 1.80 11.85
N ILE A 109 4.25 1.26 11.18
CA ILE A 109 5.05 1.99 10.21
C ILE A 109 5.00 1.30 8.85
N TYR A 110 4.32 1.92 7.89
CA TYR A 110 4.27 1.51 6.49
C TYR A 110 5.20 2.37 5.66
N GLN A 111 6.34 1.81 5.24
CA GLN A 111 7.34 2.54 4.46
C GLN A 111 7.54 1.92 3.08
N SER A 112 7.43 2.76 2.04
CA SER A 112 7.63 2.32 0.66
C SER A 112 8.24 3.41 -0.22
N LEU A 113 8.65 3.03 -1.43
CA LEU A 113 9.09 3.97 -2.45
C LEU A 113 8.00 4.17 -3.50
N THR A 114 7.38 3.08 -3.99
CA THR A 114 6.36 3.17 -5.04
C THR A 114 5.48 1.92 -5.11
N LEU A 115 4.25 2.07 -5.63
CA LEU A 115 3.29 0.98 -5.89
C LEU A 115 3.05 0.08 -4.67
N ALA A 116 2.65 0.69 -3.56
CA ALA A 116 2.44 0.01 -2.30
C ALA A 116 1.21 0.59 -1.57
N GLN A 117 1.02 0.22 -0.32
CA GLN A 117 0.00 0.76 0.57
C GLN A 117 -1.40 0.74 -0.08
N GLY A 118 -1.84 -0.47 -0.44
CA GLY A 118 -3.15 -0.70 -1.05
C GLY A 118 -3.29 -0.20 -2.48
N SER A 119 -2.21 -0.09 -3.26
CA SER A 119 -2.30 0.36 -4.66
C SER A 119 -2.82 -0.74 -5.60
N GLY A 120 -3.60 -0.36 -6.63
CA GLY A 120 -4.17 -1.28 -7.62
C GLY A 120 -3.88 -0.88 -9.06
N GLN A 121 -3.32 -1.81 -9.84
CA GLN A 121 -3.05 -1.63 -11.26
C GLN A 121 -3.55 -2.84 -12.06
N PHE A 122 -4.57 -2.68 -12.89
CA PHE A 122 -5.29 -3.81 -13.51
C PHE A 122 -5.70 -4.90 -12.50
N GLY A 123 -5.82 -4.52 -11.22
CA GLY A 123 -6.02 -5.41 -10.09
C GLY A 123 -6.65 -4.69 -8.92
N LEU A 124 -6.70 -5.36 -7.79
CA LEU A 124 -7.23 -4.81 -6.54
C LEU A 124 -6.14 -4.79 -5.48
N GLY A 125 -5.84 -3.61 -4.96
CA GLY A 125 -4.95 -3.44 -3.81
C GLY A 125 -5.74 -2.94 -2.60
N LEU A 126 -5.52 -3.55 -1.45
CA LEU A 126 -6.19 -3.22 -0.20
C LEU A 126 -5.17 -3.16 0.94
N LEU A 127 -5.20 -2.08 1.72
CA LEU A 127 -4.62 -2.00 3.03
C LEU A 127 -5.70 -1.48 3.97
N ILE A 128 -6.00 -2.23 5.01
CA ILE A 128 -6.99 -1.87 6.02
C ILE A 128 -6.28 -1.95 7.36
N ASP A 129 -6.14 -0.81 8.00
CA ASP A 129 -5.74 -0.69 9.38
C ASP A 129 -6.96 -0.40 10.26
N ARG A 130 -6.97 -0.93 11.43
CA ARG A 130 -8.14 -0.79 12.30
C ARG A 130 -7.90 0.11 13.51
N ARG A 131 -6.68 0.22 14.01
CA ARG A 131 -6.36 1.00 15.18
C ARG A 131 -4.88 1.23 15.32
N GLY A 132 -4.49 2.41 15.68
CA GLY A 132 -3.14 2.78 15.98
C GLY A 132 -2.92 4.25 15.69
N ASN A 133 -1.76 4.78 15.99
CA ASN A 133 -1.32 6.06 15.46
C ASN A 133 -0.24 5.76 14.44
N ASP A 134 -0.63 5.66 13.20
CA ASP A 134 0.13 5.01 12.17
C ASP A 134 0.91 5.99 11.28
N THR A 135 1.98 5.51 10.68
CA THR A 135 2.77 6.30 9.75
C THR A 135 2.84 5.62 8.39
N TYR A 136 2.19 6.22 7.41
CA TYR A 136 2.20 5.80 6.01
C TYR A 136 3.16 6.70 5.22
N SER A 137 4.37 6.22 4.91
CA SER A 137 5.39 6.98 4.20
C SER A 137 5.72 6.36 2.84
N THR A 138 5.67 7.19 1.79
CA THR A 138 5.96 6.78 0.42
C THR A 138 6.44 7.95 -0.43
N TYR A 139 6.84 7.68 -1.68
CA TYR A 139 7.18 8.75 -2.64
C TYR A 139 6.12 8.88 -3.73
N ARG A 140 5.60 7.77 -4.27
CA ARG A 140 4.63 7.86 -5.38
C ARG A 140 3.79 6.60 -5.55
N LEU A 141 2.64 6.76 -6.23
CA LEU A 141 1.77 5.68 -6.70
C LEU A 141 1.34 4.70 -5.59
N SER A 142 1.02 5.25 -4.42
CA SER A 142 0.74 4.49 -3.21
C SER A 142 -0.42 5.12 -2.43
N GLN A 143 -0.66 4.67 -1.21
CA GLN A 143 -1.71 5.18 -0.33
C GLN A 143 -3.09 5.14 -1.01
N GLY A 144 -3.51 3.94 -1.39
CA GLY A 144 -4.78 3.72 -2.07
C GLY A 144 -4.80 4.17 -3.53
N TYR A 145 -3.66 4.22 -4.21
CA TYR A 145 -3.58 4.61 -5.61
C TYR A 145 -4.26 3.61 -6.55
N GLY A 146 -5.10 4.13 -7.46
CA GLY A 146 -5.76 3.34 -8.50
C GLY A 146 -5.26 3.71 -9.90
N PHE A 147 -4.55 2.80 -10.58
CA PHE A 147 -4.15 2.98 -11.98
C PHE A 147 -5.04 2.18 -12.92
N THR A 148 -4.96 2.48 -14.21
CA THR A 148 -5.73 1.92 -15.31
C THR A 148 -6.45 0.60 -15.00
N LYS A 149 -7.79 0.64 -14.96
CA LYS A 149 -8.66 -0.51 -14.64
C LYS A 149 -8.34 -1.22 -13.32
N GLY A 150 -7.60 -0.56 -12.44
CA GLY A 150 -7.32 -1.03 -11.09
C GLY A 150 -8.14 -0.29 -10.04
N CYS A 151 -8.22 -0.88 -8.87
CA CYS A 151 -8.79 -0.25 -7.69
C CYS A 151 -7.78 -0.34 -6.56
N GLY A 152 -7.43 0.80 -5.99
CA GLY A 152 -6.58 0.90 -4.79
C GLY A 152 -7.40 1.43 -3.62
N LEU A 153 -7.21 0.84 -2.45
CA LEU A 153 -7.80 1.29 -1.19
C LEU A 153 -6.77 1.24 -0.07
N LEU A 154 -6.58 2.37 0.60
CA LEU A 154 -6.07 2.43 1.96
C LEU A 154 -7.21 2.89 2.85
N MET A 155 -7.49 2.16 3.91
CA MET A 155 -8.50 2.50 4.89
C MET A 155 -7.90 2.40 6.28
N ASP A 156 -7.92 3.51 6.99
CA ASP A 156 -7.69 3.57 8.43
C ASP A 156 -9.00 3.76 9.18
N CYS A 157 -9.12 3.16 10.34
CA CYS A 157 -10.35 3.26 11.09
C CYS A 157 -10.24 4.13 12.34
N HIS A 158 -9.07 4.19 12.97
CA HIS A 158 -8.90 4.96 14.21
C HIS A 158 -7.42 5.24 14.50
N GLY A 159 -7.09 6.46 14.75
CA GLY A 159 -5.76 6.87 15.18
C GLY A 159 -5.50 8.33 14.87
N ASP A 160 -4.42 8.89 15.38
CA ASP A 160 -3.90 10.17 14.93
C ASP A 160 -2.78 9.88 13.94
N ASP A 161 -3.09 9.87 12.63
CA ASP A 161 -2.28 9.24 11.59
C ASP A 161 -1.48 10.22 10.74
N HIS A 162 -0.36 9.72 10.20
CA HIS A 162 0.53 10.48 9.35
C HIS A 162 0.63 9.89 7.95
N TYR A 163 0.03 10.54 6.95
CA TYR A 163 0.09 10.17 5.53
C TYR A 163 1.11 11.05 4.80
N ILE A 164 2.30 10.52 4.53
CA ILE A 164 3.42 11.23 3.95
C ILE A 164 3.70 10.76 2.53
N ALA A 165 3.33 11.56 1.53
CA ALA A 165 3.81 11.43 0.17
C ALA A 165 5.02 12.35 0.01
N ASN A 166 6.24 11.80 0.20
CA ASN A 166 7.47 12.57 0.38
C ASN A 166 7.72 13.54 -0.78
N ASP A 167 7.98 14.80 -0.44
CA ASP A 167 8.32 15.89 -1.36
C ASP A 167 9.55 16.71 -0.89
N THR A 168 10.24 16.23 0.13
CA THR A 168 11.48 16.87 0.64
C THR A 168 12.74 16.30 -0.01
N ASP A 169 12.71 15.02 -0.40
CA ASP A 169 13.75 14.35 -1.18
C ASP A 169 13.18 14.07 -2.58
N ILE A 170 13.71 14.73 -3.60
CA ILE A 170 13.16 14.66 -4.95
C ILE A 170 13.73 13.47 -5.71
N ARG A 171 13.00 12.37 -5.70
CA ARG A 171 13.34 11.12 -6.42
C ARG A 171 12.55 10.92 -7.70
N PHE A 172 11.35 11.45 -7.76
CA PHE A 172 10.42 11.30 -8.88
C PHE A 172 9.91 12.66 -9.34
N PRO A 173 10.78 13.51 -9.90
CA PRO A 173 10.39 14.87 -10.27
C PRO A 173 9.18 14.85 -11.19
N SER A 174 8.25 15.77 -10.96
CA SER A 174 7.07 15.95 -11.80
C SER A 174 7.48 16.36 -13.22
N SER A 175 6.69 16.00 -14.21
CA SER A 175 6.88 16.48 -15.59
C SER A 175 6.70 17.99 -15.74
N GLN A 176 6.17 18.67 -14.74
CA GLN A 176 5.89 20.11 -14.75
C GLN A 176 6.97 20.91 -14.02
N THR A 177 7.69 20.31 -13.09
CA THR A 177 8.76 20.94 -12.31
C THR A 177 9.71 19.89 -11.75
N ALA A 178 10.99 20.23 -11.67
CA ALA A 178 12.00 19.40 -11.03
C ALA A 178 12.10 19.62 -9.51
N GLU A 179 11.35 20.58 -8.97
CA GLU A 179 11.42 20.97 -7.56
C GLU A 179 10.48 20.14 -6.65
N HIS A 180 9.56 19.39 -7.24
CA HIS A 180 8.56 18.60 -6.53
C HIS A 180 8.38 17.20 -7.13
N ASN A 181 8.09 16.22 -6.30
CA ASN A 181 7.72 14.88 -6.73
C ASN A 181 6.30 14.85 -7.34
N GLY A 182 6.15 14.09 -8.43
CA GLY A 182 4.82 13.71 -8.94
C GLY A 182 4.29 12.50 -8.17
N ASN A 183 3.67 12.73 -7.01
CA ASN A 183 3.38 11.67 -6.06
C ASN A 183 2.27 10.72 -6.53
N LEU A 184 1.09 11.20 -6.93
CA LEU A 184 -0.08 10.38 -7.20
C LEU A 184 -0.37 9.42 -6.03
N CYS A 185 -0.62 10.02 -4.86
CA CYS A 185 -0.85 9.32 -3.59
C CYS A 185 -2.12 9.81 -2.91
N GLN A 186 -2.42 9.27 -1.73
CA GLN A 186 -3.53 9.70 -0.87
C GLN A 186 -4.87 9.65 -1.61
N GLY A 187 -5.20 8.42 -2.10
CA GLY A 187 -6.44 8.18 -2.81
C GLY A 187 -6.45 8.67 -4.27
N ALA A 188 -5.29 8.84 -4.88
CA ALA A 188 -5.21 9.30 -6.25
C ALA A 188 -5.64 8.22 -7.26
N GLY A 189 -6.43 8.63 -8.25
CA GLY A 189 -6.77 7.79 -9.40
C GLY A 189 -6.11 8.31 -10.67
N ALA A 190 -5.55 7.42 -11.50
CA ALA A 190 -4.94 7.83 -12.76
C ALA A 190 -5.15 6.84 -13.90
N GLY A 191 -5.13 7.37 -15.12
CA GLY A 191 -5.11 6.62 -16.36
C GLY A 191 -3.86 6.87 -17.19
N LEU A 192 -3.69 6.09 -18.24
CA LEU A 192 -2.59 6.28 -19.18
C LEU A 192 -3.00 7.28 -20.26
N ARG A 193 -2.38 8.45 -20.24
CA ARG A 193 -2.51 9.46 -21.29
C ARG A 193 -1.46 9.26 -22.37
N GLY A 194 -1.87 8.77 -23.50
CA GLY A 194 -0.97 8.45 -24.63
C GLY A 194 -1.17 9.31 -25.86
N ASP A 195 -2.08 10.31 -25.81
CA ASP A 195 -2.41 11.19 -26.94
C ASP A 195 -1.21 12.00 -27.47
N LEU A 196 -0.26 12.31 -26.59
CA LEU A 196 0.95 13.08 -26.93
C LEU A 196 2.10 12.22 -27.50
N TRP A 197 2.03 10.88 -27.42
CA TRP A 197 3.16 10.00 -27.71
C TRP A 197 2.86 9.03 -28.86
N HIS A 198 1.76 8.30 -28.81
CA HIS A 198 1.42 7.26 -29.79
C HIS A 198 -0.09 7.19 -30.07
N GLY A 199 -0.87 8.12 -29.55
CA GLY A 199 -2.32 8.20 -29.80
C GLY A 199 -3.18 7.16 -29.07
N HIS A 200 -2.59 6.34 -28.20
CA HIS A 200 -3.33 5.33 -27.44
C HIS A 200 -3.40 5.70 -25.96
N SER A 201 -4.62 5.89 -25.47
CA SER A 201 -4.90 6.18 -24.07
C SER A 201 -5.72 5.07 -23.43
N LEU A 202 -5.55 4.87 -22.13
CA LEU A 202 -6.35 3.95 -21.34
C LEU A 202 -7.04 4.71 -20.22
N GLY A 203 -8.33 4.47 -20.06
CA GLY A 203 -9.09 5.01 -18.92
C GLY A 203 -8.48 4.60 -17.60
N GLY A 204 -8.66 5.46 -16.61
CA GLY A 204 -8.04 5.30 -15.31
C GLY A 204 -8.66 4.24 -14.41
N GLY A 205 -8.14 4.18 -13.21
CA GLY A 205 -8.63 3.37 -12.11
C GLY A 205 -9.39 4.19 -11.07
N ILE A 206 -9.63 3.55 -9.95
CA ILE A 206 -10.26 4.14 -8.76
C ILE A 206 -9.23 4.09 -7.65
N GLY A 207 -8.83 5.26 -7.13
CA GLY A 207 -7.99 5.39 -5.95
C GLY A 207 -8.81 5.90 -4.77
N MET A 208 -8.60 5.32 -3.60
CA MET A 208 -9.32 5.70 -2.38
C MET A 208 -8.37 5.67 -1.18
N LEU A 209 -8.40 6.75 -0.39
CA LEU A 209 -7.94 6.79 0.98
C LEU A 209 -9.14 7.16 1.84
N ILE A 210 -9.41 6.36 2.84
CA ILE A 210 -10.51 6.56 3.77
C ILE A 210 -9.91 6.51 5.17
N ASP A 211 -10.04 7.61 5.89
CA ASP A 211 -9.79 7.70 7.30
C ASP A 211 -11.12 7.87 8.03
N ALA A 212 -11.32 7.19 9.12
CA ALA A 212 -12.61 7.25 9.80
C ALA A 212 -12.59 8.16 11.04
N GLN A 213 -11.50 8.24 11.77
CA GLN A 213 -11.40 9.01 13.01
C GLN A 213 -9.95 9.27 13.41
N GLY A 214 -9.60 10.51 13.70
CA GLY A 214 -8.29 10.91 14.22
C GLY A 214 -8.04 12.39 14.05
N ASP A 215 -6.99 12.91 14.64
CA ASP A 215 -6.45 14.24 14.31
C ASP A 215 -5.26 14.02 13.35
N ASP A 216 -5.53 13.98 12.04
CA ASP A 216 -4.64 13.40 11.03
C ASP A 216 -3.81 14.43 10.27
N CYS A 217 -2.69 13.96 9.70
CA CYS A 217 -1.80 14.80 8.94
C CYS A 217 -1.52 14.23 7.55
N TYR A 218 -1.96 14.92 6.50
CA TYR A 218 -1.78 14.57 5.10
C TYR A 218 -0.77 15.52 4.44
N GLN A 219 0.44 15.00 4.16
CA GLN A 219 1.52 15.77 3.53
C GLN A 219 1.88 15.22 2.17
N GLY A 220 2.05 16.13 1.17
CA GLY A 220 2.50 15.71 -0.15
C GLY A 220 2.87 16.85 -1.08
N GLY A 221 3.42 16.51 -2.22
CA GLY A 221 3.80 17.45 -3.27
C GLY A 221 2.69 17.64 -4.31
N ILE A 222 2.83 16.97 -5.45
CA ILE A 222 1.95 17.15 -6.61
C ILE A 222 1.10 15.89 -6.83
N PHE A 223 -0.18 16.07 -7.14
CA PHE A 223 -1.17 15.02 -7.36
C PHE A 223 -1.43 14.17 -6.11
N VAL A 224 -1.88 14.80 -5.04
CA VAL A 224 -2.23 14.13 -3.78
C VAL A 224 -3.64 14.50 -3.32
N GLN A 225 -4.14 13.79 -2.30
CA GLN A 225 -5.39 14.10 -1.62
C GLN A 225 -6.63 14.01 -2.55
N GLY A 226 -6.87 12.80 -3.05
CA GLY A 226 -8.08 12.49 -3.83
C GLY A 226 -8.07 13.03 -5.26
N VAL A 227 -6.91 13.19 -5.87
CA VAL A 227 -6.81 13.68 -7.25
C VAL A 227 -7.27 12.64 -8.27
N ALA A 228 -7.91 13.11 -9.36
CA ALA A 228 -8.24 12.28 -10.51
C ALA A 228 -7.49 12.77 -11.77
N TYR A 229 -6.78 11.87 -12.43
CA TYR A 229 -6.07 12.18 -13.66
C TYR A 229 -6.41 11.20 -14.78
N TRP A 230 -6.90 11.73 -15.90
CA TRP A 230 -7.17 10.99 -17.13
C TRP A 230 -8.22 9.86 -16.99
N TYR A 231 -9.50 10.25 -16.98
CA TYR A 231 -10.65 9.34 -16.89
C TYR A 231 -10.57 8.38 -15.69
N ALA A 232 -10.22 8.89 -14.54
CA ALA A 232 -10.08 8.15 -13.29
C ALA A 232 -11.04 8.69 -12.21
N VAL A 233 -11.07 8.02 -11.07
CA VAL A 233 -11.70 8.49 -9.84
C VAL A 233 -10.64 8.51 -8.75
N GLY A 234 -10.48 9.65 -8.08
CA GLY A 234 -9.67 9.79 -6.88
C GLY A 234 -10.54 10.24 -5.72
N MET A 235 -10.34 9.66 -4.56
CA MET A 235 -11.11 9.98 -3.35
C MET A 235 -10.19 10.00 -2.14
N LEU A 236 -10.30 11.06 -1.34
CA LEU A 236 -9.88 11.11 0.05
C LEU A 236 -11.13 11.40 0.87
N VAL A 237 -11.42 10.53 1.81
CA VAL A 237 -12.56 10.67 2.73
C VAL A 237 -12.01 10.63 4.12
N ASP A 238 -12.16 11.73 4.83
CA ASP A 238 -11.83 11.86 6.22
C ASP A 238 -13.14 12.00 7.01
N GLY A 239 -13.28 11.27 8.07
CA GLY A 239 -14.54 11.12 8.78
C GLY A 239 -14.71 12.07 9.96
N ALA A 240 -13.67 12.25 10.78
CA ALA A 240 -13.75 13.08 11.97
C ALA A 240 -12.37 13.36 12.57
N GLY A 241 -12.10 14.62 12.91
CA GLY A 241 -10.86 15.05 13.54
C GLY A 241 -10.59 16.53 13.36
N ASN A 242 -9.40 16.95 13.75
CA ASN A 242 -8.86 18.27 13.44
C ASN A 242 -7.62 18.10 12.56
N ASP A 243 -7.84 17.97 11.28
CA ASP A 243 -6.89 17.43 10.33
C ASP A 243 -6.08 18.51 9.64
N LEU A 244 -4.85 18.15 9.28
CA LEU A 244 -3.92 19.02 8.57
C LEU A 244 -3.68 18.49 7.15
N TYR A 245 -3.98 19.31 6.14
CA TYR A 245 -3.74 18.99 4.73
C TYR A 245 -2.68 19.91 4.14
N GLU A 246 -1.55 19.36 3.75
CA GLU A 246 -0.45 20.07 3.09
C GLU A 246 -0.19 19.49 1.71
N GLY A 247 -0.18 20.33 0.69
CA GLY A 247 0.10 19.93 -0.69
C GLY A 247 0.47 21.11 -1.57
N VAL A 248 1.13 20.85 -2.68
CA VAL A 248 1.67 21.90 -3.54
C VAL A 248 0.74 22.25 -4.70
N TRP A 249 0.52 21.30 -5.63
CA TRP A 249 -0.37 21.50 -6.79
C TRP A 249 -1.23 20.26 -7.07
N TYR A 250 -2.39 20.50 -7.67
CA TYR A 250 -3.35 19.44 -7.98
C TYR A 250 -3.62 18.57 -6.75
N THR A 251 -4.11 19.20 -5.70
CA THR A 251 -4.41 18.59 -4.43
C THR A 251 -5.88 18.78 -4.06
N GLN A 252 -6.34 18.09 -3.03
CA GLN A 252 -7.66 18.31 -2.42
C GLN A 252 -8.81 18.19 -3.42
N GLY A 253 -8.84 17.06 -4.14
CA GLY A 253 -9.91 16.75 -5.08
C GLY A 253 -9.77 17.36 -6.46
N ALA A 254 -8.58 17.76 -6.89
CA ALA A 254 -8.35 18.27 -8.23
C ALA A 254 -8.54 17.19 -9.30
N GLY A 255 -9.05 17.60 -10.49
CA GLY A 255 -9.32 16.70 -11.61
C GLY A 255 -9.29 17.37 -12.98
#